data_1a09ae05cd5a8902dd5b0680a1642500
#
_entry.id   1a09ae05cd5a8902dd5b0680a1642500
#
_cell.length_a   1.000
_cell.length_b   1.000
_cell.length_c   1.000
_cell.angle_alpha   90.00
_cell.angle_beta   90.00
_cell.angle_gamma   90.00
#
_symmetry.space_group_name_H-M   'P 1'
#
loop_
_entity.id
_entity.type
_entity.pdbx_description
1 polymer ?
#
loop_
_entity_poly.entity_id
_entity_poly.type
_entity_poly.pdbx_seq_one_letter_code
_entity_poly.pdbx_strand_id
1 'polypeptide(L)'
;MHRYEAVSAGADPSDLVGFGDYCEELFTTLGRSDQRRWAETYVKGLLVVPGRKSIRRISEVVVGRDADQSLQQFVNQSPWAWAPVRRRLAEQVSQAMRPRAWVVREVVFPKNGDNSVAVARQYAPTAGRMLNCQRAVGVFLAGDQGASPVDWRLLMPKAWDDDAERRAKTRVPADEKSKPTWQYLLDAFDEMTGSWGLPVAPVVVDLSGDPGVFPLLGGLEERGMRYLAQVSTSTPVLPVNLVGAQNQPRTVGQLVAAAARRGRTTLSWRDERTGAVTTSDFVVATLSGHAGDGRPGKLPWVRHVLAEWPAGQARPRAVWTTNLGAAGIRELVGLMRARDQAEAQVVRLTEEFGLRHFEGRSFQGWHHHTTLVSAAHGYRLLRALEHEGYPEERLLRPYA
;
A
#
# COMPACT_ATOMS: atom_id res chain seq x y z
N MET A 1 -26.51 17.46 -3.24
CA MET A 1 -26.73 16.57 -4.42
C MET A 1 -26.06 17.23 -5.62
N HIS A 2 -24.72 17.13 -5.76
CA HIS A 2 -23.96 17.61 -6.90
C HIS A 2 -23.45 16.38 -7.65
N ARG A 3 -23.97 16.24 -8.88
CA ARG A 3 -23.50 15.26 -9.85
C ARG A 3 -22.04 15.63 -10.22
N TYR A 4 -21.12 14.75 -9.91
CA TYR A 4 -19.83 14.73 -10.60
C TYR A 4 -20.09 14.23 -12.02
N GLU A 5 -20.02 15.11 -12.97
CA GLU A 5 -19.90 14.73 -14.38
C GLU A 5 -18.56 14.03 -14.56
N ALA A 6 -18.61 12.73 -14.82
CA ALA A 6 -17.47 11.95 -15.25
C ALA A 6 -17.03 12.45 -16.62
N VAL A 7 -15.96 13.22 -16.69
CA VAL A 7 -15.26 13.55 -17.92
C VAL A 7 -14.64 12.25 -18.45
N SER A 8 -15.35 11.60 -19.35
CA SER A 8 -14.82 10.51 -20.19
C SER A 8 -14.00 11.16 -21.32
N ALA A 9 -12.83 11.66 -21.01
CA ALA A 9 -11.86 12.04 -22.02
C ALA A 9 -11.04 10.80 -22.39
N GLY A 10 -11.12 10.34 -23.63
CA GLY A 10 -10.08 9.49 -24.22
C GLY A 10 -8.74 10.23 -24.05
N ALA A 11 -7.68 9.52 -23.62
CA ALA A 11 -6.40 10.14 -23.39
C ALA A 11 -5.92 10.86 -24.67
N ASP A 12 -5.58 12.14 -24.53
CA ASP A 12 -4.97 12.94 -25.59
C ASP A 12 -3.63 12.28 -25.98
N PRO A 13 -3.25 12.23 -27.27
CA PRO A 13 -1.91 11.80 -27.69
C PRO A 13 -0.78 12.51 -26.96
N SER A 14 -0.96 13.75 -26.51
CA SER A 14 -0.01 14.49 -25.65
C SER A 14 0.20 13.83 -24.27
N ASP A 15 -0.73 13.01 -23.80
CA ASP A 15 -0.64 12.30 -22.51
C ASP A 15 0.38 11.13 -22.51
N LEU A 16 0.95 10.78 -23.67
CA LEU A 16 1.89 9.67 -23.85
C LEU A 16 3.32 10.13 -24.22
N VAL A 17 3.67 11.38 -23.98
CA VAL A 17 5.03 11.88 -24.19
C VAL A 17 6.03 11.11 -23.33
N GLY A 18 7.12 10.58 -23.93
CA GLY A 18 8.14 9.79 -23.22
C GLY A 18 7.68 8.38 -22.79
N PHE A 19 6.48 7.94 -23.20
CA PHE A 19 5.95 6.63 -22.81
C PHE A 19 6.79 5.46 -23.34
N GLY A 20 7.31 5.58 -24.58
CA GLY A 20 8.20 4.57 -25.17
C GLY A 20 9.46 4.38 -24.36
N ASP A 21 10.16 5.48 -24.04
CA ASP A 21 11.40 5.48 -23.27
C ASP A 21 11.18 4.91 -21.86
N TYR A 22 10.09 5.32 -21.21
CA TYR A 22 9.68 4.77 -19.92
C TYR A 22 9.47 3.26 -19.97
N CYS A 23 8.76 2.74 -20.97
CA CYS A 23 8.55 1.30 -21.15
C CYS A 23 9.83 0.57 -21.50
N GLU A 24 10.68 1.12 -22.35
CA GLU A 24 11.97 0.53 -22.70
C GLU A 24 12.82 0.37 -21.44
N GLU A 25 12.94 1.40 -20.62
CA GLU A 25 13.69 1.34 -19.37
C GLU A 25 13.08 0.37 -18.36
N LEU A 26 11.75 0.42 -18.13
CA LEU A 26 11.06 -0.40 -17.14
C LEU A 26 11.11 -1.89 -17.48
N PHE A 27 10.97 -2.25 -18.76
CA PHE A 27 10.86 -3.62 -19.22
C PHE A 27 12.18 -4.23 -19.72
N THR A 28 13.34 -3.60 -19.46
CA THR A 28 14.66 -4.15 -19.77
C THR A 28 14.89 -5.55 -19.24
N THR A 29 14.26 -5.87 -18.09
CA THR A 29 14.34 -7.18 -17.44
C THR A 29 13.58 -8.29 -18.17
N LEU A 30 12.71 -7.95 -19.13
CA LEU A 30 12.01 -8.91 -19.97
C LEU A 30 12.93 -9.35 -21.11
N GLY A 31 13.39 -10.60 -21.09
CA GLY A 31 14.43 -11.10 -22.02
C GLY A 31 14.00 -11.12 -23.48
N ARG A 32 12.70 -11.23 -23.79
CA ARG A 32 12.18 -11.38 -25.14
C ARG A 32 11.56 -10.08 -25.65
N SER A 33 11.83 -9.73 -26.90
CA SER A 33 11.29 -8.51 -27.54
C SER A 33 9.76 -8.53 -27.66
N ASP A 34 9.15 -9.70 -27.90
CA ASP A 34 7.70 -9.83 -27.95
C ASP A 34 7.07 -9.60 -26.57
N GLN A 35 7.70 -10.03 -25.48
CA GLN A 35 7.24 -9.73 -24.13
C GLN A 35 7.27 -8.22 -23.83
N ARG A 36 8.35 -7.53 -24.19
CA ARG A 36 8.45 -6.06 -24.03
C ARG A 36 7.36 -5.35 -24.80
N ARG A 37 7.15 -5.71 -26.07
CA ARG A 37 6.09 -5.15 -26.89
C ARG A 37 4.69 -5.36 -26.29
N TRP A 38 4.38 -6.57 -25.79
CA TRP A 38 3.08 -6.84 -25.20
C TRP A 38 2.91 -6.16 -23.84
N ALA A 39 3.99 -5.99 -23.04
CA ALA A 39 3.97 -5.22 -21.80
C ALA A 39 3.65 -3.75 -22.09
N GLU A 40 4.35 -3.13 -23.03
CA GLU A 40 4.06 -1.76 -23.50
C GLU A 40 2.62 -1.62 -24.00
N THR A 41 2.17 -2.52 -24.87
CA THR A 41 0.79 -2.54 -25.40
C THR A 41 -0.25 -2.62 -24.28
N TYR A 42 -0.01 -3.48 -23.30
CA TYR A 42 -0.95 -3.65 -22.18
C TYR A 42 -0.97 -2.40 -21.29
N VAL A 43 0.18 -1.85 -20.92
CA VAL A 43 0.27 -0.61 -20.13
C VAL A 43 -0.37 0.56 -20.87
N LYS A 44 -0.12 0.70 -22.18
CA LYS A 44 -0.80 1.69 -23.02
C LYS A 44 -2.31 1.52 -22.95
N GLY A 45 -2.80 0.29 -23.04
CA GLY A 45 -4.23 -0.01 -22.93
C GLY A 45 -4.83 0.38 -21.58
N LEU A 46 -4.11 0.16 -20.47
CA LEU A 46 -4.53 0.60 -19.16
C LEU A 46 -4.63 2.13 -19.06
N LEU A 47 -3.79 2.87 -19.77
CA LEU A 47 -3.80 4.32 -19.80
C LEU A 47 -4.92 4.90 -20.67
N VAL A 48 -5.13 4.35 -21.88
CA VAL A 48 -5.96 5.01 -22.90
C VAL A 48 -7.37 4.43 -23.06
N VAL A 49 -7.60 3.16 -22.70
CA VAL A 49 -8.93 2.55 -22.87
C VAL A 49 -9.90 3.12 -21.84
N PRO A 50 -11.03 3.74 -22.22
CA PRO A 50 -11.98 4.25 -21.25
C PRO A 50 -12.79 3.13 -20.58
N GLY A 51 -13.16 3.31 -19.31
CA GLY A 51 -13.98 2.37 -18.53
C GLY A 51 -13.30 1.03 -18.30
N ARG A 52 -13.98 -0.09 -18.59
CA ARG A 52 -13.45 -1.43 -18.28
C ARG A 52 -12.23 -1.78 -19.15
N LYS A 53 -11.12 -2.13 -18.52
CA LYS A 53 -9.83 -2.50 -19.14
C LYS A 53 -9.79 -4.03 -19.43
N SER A 54 -10.67 -4.54 -20.30
CA SER A 54 -10.61 -5.95 -20.71
C SER A 54 -9.55 -6.15 -21.80
N ILE A 55 -9.01 -7.36 -21.90
CA ILE A 55 -8.02 -7.73 -22.93
C ILE A 55 -8.56 -7.42 -24.33
N ARG A 56 -9.81 -7.77 -24.58
CA ARG A 56 -10.48 -7.48 -25.86
C ARG A 56 -10.48 -5.98 -26.20
N ARG A 57 -10.90 -5.12 -25.25
CA ARG A 57 -10.92 -3.67 -25.50
C ARG A 57 -9.52 -3.09 -25.69
N ILE A 58 -8.54 -3.60 -24.96
CA ILE A 58 -7.13 -3.20 -25.15
C ILE A 58 -6.67 -3.60 -26.56
N SER A 59 -6.98 -4.81 -27.01
CA SER A 59 -6.67 -5.26 -28.36
C SER A 59 -7.30 -4.38 -29.43
N GLU A 60 -8.59 -4.13 -29.33
CA GLU A 60 -9.35 -3.30 -30.29
C GLU A 60 -8.83 -1.85 -30.35
N VAL A 61 -8.59 -1.21 -29.21
CA VAL A 61 -8.24 0.22 -29.15
C VAL A 61 -6.76 0.48 -29.43
N VAL A 62 -5.86 -0.37 -28.90
CA VAL A 62 -4.40 -0.11 -28.98
C VAL A 62 -3.76 -0.74 -30.19
N VAL A 63 -4.19 -1.97 -30.54
CA VAL A 63 -3.57 -2.72 -31.65
C VAL A 63 -4.31 -2.50 -32.97
N GLY A 64 -5.61 -2.20 -32.91
CA GLY A 64 -6.47 -1.99 -34.08
C GLY A 64 -6.75 -3.26 -34.88
N ARG A 65 -6.48 -4.43 -34.28
CA ARG A 65 -6.70 -5.77 -34.86
C ARG A 65 -6.91 -6.77 -33.74
N ASP A 66 -7.37 -7.96 -34.08
CA ASP A 66 -7.49 -9.05 -33.10
C ASP A 66 -6.12 -9.51 -32.58
N ALA A 67 -5.84 -9.21 -31.33
CA ALA A 67 -4.62 -9.60 -30.61
C ALA A 67 -4.95 -10.18 -29.22
N ASP A 68 -6.22 -10.49 -28.97
CA ASP A 68 -6.74 -10.95 -27.69
C ASP A 68 -5.97 -12.16 -27.17
N GLN A 69 -5.74 -13.16 -28.03
CA GLN A 69 -5.03 -14.38 -27.69
C GLN A 69 -3.59 -14.08 -27.27
N SER A 70 -2.89 -13.21 -27.99
CA SER A 70 -1.49 -12.85 -27.68
C SER A 70 -1.37 -12.09 -26.38
N LEU A 71 -2.25 -11.11 -26.13
CA LEU A 71 -2.32 -10.37 -24.87
C LEU A 71 -2.72 -11.29 -23.70
N GLN A 72 -3.69 -12.17 -23.89
CA GLN A 72 -4.10 -13.13 -22.90
C GLN A 72 -2.97 -14.10 -22.55
N GLN A 73 -2.24 -14.59 -23.56
CA GLN A 73 -1.08 -15.45 -23.37
C GLN A 73 0.04 -14.71 -22.62
N PHE A 74 0.30 -13.46 -22.99
CA PHE A 74 1.33 -12.64 -22.34
C PHE A 74 1.03 -12.45 -20.86
N VAL A 75 -0.20 -12.07 -20.48
CA VAL A 75 -0.56 -11.80 -19.09
C VAL A 75 -0.70 -13.09 -18.27
N ASN A 76 -1.35 -14.14 -18.82
CA ASN A 76 -1.72 -15.31 -18.04
C ASN A 76 -0.75 -16.48 -18.11
N GLN A 77 0.10 -16.57 -19.16
CA GLN A 77 0.88 -17.78 -19.43
C GLN A 77 2.37 -17.53 -19.66
N SER A 78 2.75 -16.33 -20.09
CA SER A 78 4.15 -16.00 -20.38
C SER A 78 5.00 -16.04 -19.10
N PRO A 79 6.15 -16.74 -19.08
CA PRO A 79 6.90 -17.00 -17.84
C PRO A 79 7.87 -15.86 -17.48
N TRP A 80 7.43 -14.60 -17.59
CA TRP A 80 8.27 -13.48 -17.16
C TRP A 80 8.16 -13.24 -15.65
N ALA A 81 9.26 -12.85 -15.03
CA ALA A 81 9.32 -12.55 -13.61
C ALA A 81 8.83 -11.13 -13.35
N TRP A 82 7.86 -10.97 -12.45
CA TRP A 82 7.31 -9.64 -12.09
C TRP A 82 8.18 -8.88 -11.08
N ALA A 83 8.91 -9.57 -10.20
CA ALA A 83 9.70 -8.92 -9.16
C ALA A 83 10.79 -7.98 -9.73
N PRO A 84 11.56 -8.33 -10.78
CA PRO A 84 12.50 -7.40 -11.39
C PRO A 84 11.84 -6.15 -12.00
N VAL A 85 10.64 -6.28 -12.57
CA VAL A 85 9.88 -5.13 -13.09
C VAL A 85 9.41 -4.22 -11.96
N ARG A 86 8.88 -4.81 -10.86
CA ARG A 86 8.49 -4.05 -9.67
C ARG A 86 9.68 -3.34 -9.04
N ARG A 87 10.81 -4.02 -8.93
CA ARG A 87 12.05 -3.41 -8.45
C ARG A 87 12.42 -2.18 -9.28
N ARG A 88 12.41 -2.31 -10.61
CA ARG A 88 12.76 -1.19 -11.51
C ARG A 88 11.81 -0.01 -11.35
N LEU A 89 10.50 -0.29 -11.28
CA LEU A 89 9.48 0.72 -10.99
C LEU A 89 9.73 1.41 -9.64
N ALA A 90 10.04 0.63 -8.60
CA ALA A 90 10.32 1.17 -7.28
C ALA A 90 11.58 2.05 -7.25
N GLU A 91 12.61 1.67 -7.99
CA GLU A 91 13.84 2.48 -8.16
C GLU A 91 13.49 3.82 -8.83
N GLN A 92 12.76 3.83 -9.96
CA GLN A 92 12.37 5.05 -10.67
C GLN A 92 11.51 5.97 -9.79
N VAL A 93 10.48 5.41 -9.15
CA VAL A 93 9.60 6.17 -8.24
C VAL A 93 10.38 6.71 -7.04
N SER A 94 11.27 5.91 -6.45
CA SER A 94 12.08 6.33 -5.30
C SER A 94 13.02 7.48 -5.64
N GLN A 95 13.63 7.44 -6.82
CA GLN A 95 14.51 8.52 -7.29
C GLN A 95 13.76 9.83 -7.56
N ALA A 96 12.60 9.73 -8.23
CA ALA A 96 11.83 10.91 -8.62
C ALA A 96 11.12 11.57 -7.42
N MET A 97 10.56 10.79 -6.50
CA MET A 97 9.67 11.30 -5.45
C MET A 97 10.35 11.44 -4.08
N ARG A 98 11.49 10.76 -3.83
CA ARG A 98 12.16 10.69 -2.51
C ARG A 98 11.16 10.33 -1.40
N PRO A 99 10.68 9.10 -1.33
CA PRO A 99 9.58 8.71 -0.44
C PRO A 99 9.87 9.01 1.02
N ARG A 100 8.87 9.51 1.72
CA ARG A 100 8.90 9.73 3.19
C ARG A 100 8.32 8.56 3.97
N ALA A 101 7.54 7.71 3.31
CA ALA A 101 6.92 6.55 3.93
C ALA A 101 6.76 5.40 2.95
N TRP A 102 6.78 4.19 3.49
CA TRP A 102 6.27 2.98 2.85
C TRP A 102 4.89 2.69 3.42
N VAL A 103 3.86 2.90 2.63
CA VAL A 103 2.47 2.76 3.09
C VAL A 103 1.91 1.42 2.66
N VAL A 104 1.39 0.67 3.61
CA VAL A 104 0.72 -0.61 3.34
C VAL A 104 -0.79 -0.39 3.21
N ARG A 105 -1.36 -0.91 2.11
CA ARG A 105 -2.82 -0.92 1.91
C ARG A 105 -3.32 -2.33 1.58
N GLU A 106 -4.33 -2.78 2.29
CA GLU A 106 -5.06 -3.98 1.89
C GLU A 106 -6.09 -3.64 0.82
N VAL A 107 -6.15 -4.47 -0.20
CA VAL A 107 -7.11 -4.36 -1.31
C VAL A 107 -7.90 -5.65 -1.44
N VAL A 108 -9.21 -5.50 -1.54
CA VAL A 108 -10.15 -6.61 -1.75
C VAL A 108 -10.58 -6.63 -3.21
N PHE A 109 -10.53 -7.81 -3.81
CA PHE A 109 -10.95 -8.09 -5.18
C PHE A 109 -12.17 -9.02 -5.15
N PRO A 110 -13.41 -8.50 -5.16
CA PRO A 110 -14.61 -9.33 -5.20
C PRO A 110 -14.62 -10.22 -6.44
N LYS A 111 -15.06 -11.48 -6.29
CA LYS A 111 -15.12 -12.45 -7.36
C LYS A 111 -16.46 -13.17 -7.39
N ASN A 112 -16.95 -13.43 -8.60
CA ASN A 112 -18.11 -14.27 -8.84
C ASN A 112 -17.64 -15.70 -9.12
N GLY A 113 -17.74 -16.60 -8.15
CA GLY A 113 -17.30 -17.99 -8.27
C GLY A 113 -15.90 -18.27 -7.73
N ASP A 114 -15.47 -19.55 -7.80
CA ASP A 114 -14.37 -20.09 -7.00
C ASP A 114 -13.11 -20.46 -7.81
N ASN A 115 -13.09 -20.11 -9.12
CA ASN A 115 -12.04 -20.55 -10.03
C ASN A 115 -10.80 -19.65 -10.08
N SER A 116 -10.83 -18.48 -9.45
CA SER A 116 -9.68 -17.57 -9.43
C SER A 116 -8.73 -17.94 -8.29
N VAL A 117 -7.43 -17.77 -8.51
CA VAL A 117 -6.41 -18.03 -7.48
C VAL A 117 -6.73 -17.28 -6.18
N ALA A 118 -6.47 -17.89 -5.04
CA ALA A 118 -6.66 -17.33 -3.70
C ALA A 118 -8.08 -16.82 -3.38
N VAL A 119 -9.09 -17.19 -4.17
CA VAL A 119 -10.48 -16.82 -3.86
C VAL A 119 -11.01 -17.69 -2.72
N ALA A 120 -11.68 -17.04 -1.78
CA ALA A 120 -12.39 -17.70 -0.68
C ALA A 120 -13.52 -16.79 -0.17
N ARG A 121 -14.52 -17.40 0.47
CA ARG A 121 -15.49 -16.65 1.28
C ARG A 121 -14.82 -16.27 2.60
N GLN A 122 -14.44 -15.02 2.76
CA GLN A 122 -13.67 -14.52 3.89
C GLN A 122 -14.12 -13.13 4.32
N TYR A 123 -13.78 -12.75 5.55
CA TYR A 123 -14.03 -11.40 6.01
C TYR A 123 -13.13 -10.43 5.27
N ALA A 124 -13.73 -9.40 4.70
CA ALA A 124 -13.04 -8.33 3.98
C ALA A 124 -13.03 -7.07 4.86
N PRO A 125 -11.92 -6.75 5.57
CA PRO A 125 -11.88 -5.64 6.53
C PRO A 125 -12.29 -4.30 5.91
N THR A 126 -11.81 -4.02 4.71
CA THR A 126 -12.14 -2.77 3.99
C THR A 126 -13.61 -2.67 3.55
N ALA A 127 -14.31 -3.80 3.48
CA ALA A 127 -15.74 -3.85 3.15
C ALA A 127 -16.62 -4.09 4.38
N GLY A 128 -16.06 -4.41 5.54
CA GLY A 128 -16.75 -4.66 6.80
C GLY A 128 -17.67 -5.89 6.80
N ARG A 129 -17.52 -6.84 5.86
CA ARG A 129 -18.42 -7.99 5.69
C ARG A 129 -17.73 -9.21 5.07
N MET A 130 -18.41 -10.35 5.15
CA MET A 130 -18.01 -11.58 4.45
C MET A 130 -18.26 -11.44 2.95
N LEU A 131 -17.22 -11.65 2.15
CA LEU A 131 -17.27 -11.63 0.69
C LEU A 131 -16.59 -12.85 0.09
N ASN A 132 -17.02 -13.27 -1.09
CA ASN A 132 -16.23 -14.14 -1.95
C ASN A 132 -15.22 -13.28 -2.70
N CYS A 133 -13.95 -13.35 -2.30
CA CYS A 133 -12.94 -12.42 -2.79
C CYS A 133 -11.52 -12.98 -2.70
N GLN A 134 -10.64 -12.34 -3.44
CA GLN A 134 -9.20 -12.36 -3.18
C GLN A 134 -8.86 -11.17 -2.26
N ARG A 135 -7.87 -11.33 -1.40
CA ARG A 135 -7.27 -10.26 -0.61
C ARG A 135 -5.81 -10.12 -0.97
N ALA A 136 -5.34 -8.91 -1.04
CA ALA A 136 -3.93 -8.63 -1.27
C ALA A 136 -3.48 -7.41 -0.48
N VAL A 137 -2.18 -7.32 -0.21
CA VAL A 137 -1.56 -6.12 0.33
C VAL A 137 -0.68 -5.51 -0.74
N GLY A 138 -0.78 -4.18 -0.90
CA GLY A 138 0.12 -3.37 -1.72
C GLY A 138 1.03 -2.53 -0.85
N VAL A 139 2.30 -2.41 -1.24
CA VAL A 139 3.25 -1.48 -0.64
C VAL A 139 3.39 -0.28 -1.58
N PHE A 140 3.13 0.89 -1.05
CA PHE A 140 3.19 2.16 -1.77
C PHE A 140 4.39 2.98 -1.26
N LEU A 141 5.18 3.50 -2.18
CA LEU A 141 6.11 4.57 -1.86
C LEU A 141 5.32 5.88 -1.84
N ALA A 142 5.36 6.60 -0.74
CA ALA A 142 4.60 7.84 -0.54
C ALA A 142 5.52 9.00 -0.15
N GLY A 143 5.32 10.15 -0.78
CA GLY A 143 6.03 11.40 -0.55
C GLY A 143 5.07 12.59 -0.56
N ASP A 144 5.60 13.81 -0.56
CA ASP A 144 4.77 15.02 -0.55
C ASP A 144 3.94 15.19 -1.82
N GLN A 145 4.39 14.63 -2.94
CA GLN A 145 3.77 14.80 -4.26
C GLN A 145 2.82 13.65 -4.64
N GLY A 146 2.65 12.64 -3.77
CA GLY A 146 1.74 11.53 -4.02
C GLY A 146 2.23 10.18 -3.49
N ALA A 147 1.61 9.12 -3.97
CA ALA A 147 1.99 7.76 -3.63
C ALA A 147 1.84 6.84 -4.84
N SER A 148 2.71 5.82 -4.98
CA SER A 148 2.64 4.83 -6.05
C SER A 148 2.84 3.41 -5.51
N PRO A 149 2.01 2.43 -5.94
CA PRO A 149 2.21 1.05 -5.56
C PRO A 149 3.42 0.47 -6.29
N VAL A 150 4.31 -0.17 -5.55
CA VAL A 150 5.52 -0.79 -6.10
C VAL A 150 5.60 -2.29 -5.86
N ASP A 151 4.91 -2.80 -4.85
CA ASP A 151 4.84 -4.24 -4.60
C ASP A 151 3.42 -4.69 -4.22
N TRP A 152 3.11 -5.96 -4.52
CA TRP A 152 1.83 -6.60 -4.27
C TRP A 152 2.01 -8.02 -3.77
N ARG A 153 1.35 -8.39 -2.68
CA ARG A 153 1.31 -9.76 -2.15
C ARG A 153 -0.13 -10.25 -2.15
N LEU A 154 -0.38 -11.34 -2.87
CA LEU A 154 -1.66 -12.03 -2.86
C LEU A 154 -1.74 -12.90 -1.60
N LEU A 155 -2.71 -12.66 -0.73
CA LEU A 155 -2.86 -13.41 0.51
C LEU A 155 -3.54 -14.77 0.22
N MET A 156 -2.79 -15.86 0.41
CA MET A 156 -3.32 -17.21 0.21
C MET A 156 -4.19 -17.64 1.40
N PRO A 157 -5.46 -17.98 1.18
CA PRO A 157 -6.30 -18.52 2.24
C PRO A 157 -5.84 -19.93 2.64
N LYS A 158 -5.97 -20.28 3.93
CA LYS A 158 -5.57 -21.60 4.46
C LYS A 158 -6.20 -22.79 3.71
N ALA A 159 -7.43 -22.64 3.26
CA ALA A 159 -8.13 -23.67 2.48
C ALA A 159 -7.47 -24.02 1.13
N TRP A 160 -6.50 -23.22 0.68
CA TRP A 160 -5.75 -23.47 -0.55
C TRP A 160 -4.51 -24.36 -0.34
N ASP A 161 -4.03 -24.53 0.90
CA ASP A 161 -2.78 -25.24 1.16
C ASP A 161 -2.86 -26.73 0.78
N ASP A 162 -4.03 -27.34 1.01
CA ASP A 162 -4.26 -28.76 0.81
C ASP A 162 -5.09 -29.06 -0.47
N ASP A 163 -5.51 -28.04 -1.21
CA ASP A 163 -6.28 -28.19 -2.46
C ASP A 163 -5.37 -28.28 -3.68
N ALA A 164 -4.79 -29.45 -3.90
CA ALA A 164 -3.85 -29.69 -4.99
C ALA A 164 -4.48 -29.43 -6.37
N GLU A 165 -5.76 -29.72 -6.57
CA GLU A 165 -6.46 -29.54 -7.84
C GLU A 165 -6.61 -28.06 -8.19
N ARG A 166 -7.11 -27.22 -7.25
CA ARG A 166 -7.23 -25.78 -7.46
C ARG A 166 -5.87 -25.11 -7.65
N ARG A 167 -4.86 -25.51 -6.88
CA ARG A 167 -3.48 -25.02 -7.02
C ARG A 167 -2.92 -25.33 -8.40
N ALA A 168 -3.07 -26.55 -8.89
CA ALA A 168 -2.62 -26.94 -10.22
C ALA A 168 -3.34 -26.15 -11.33
N LYS A 169 -4.68 -26.04 -11.26
CA LYS A 169 -5.49 -25.27 -12.23
C LYS A 169 -5.11 -23.79 -12.30
N THR A 170 -4.72 -23.21 -11.17
CA THR A 170 -4.37 -21.79 -11.07
C THR A 170 -2.88 -21.54 -11.06
N ARG A 171 -2.07 -22.57 -11.23
CA ARG A 171 -0.59 -22.52 -11.30
C ARG A 171 0.03 -21.83 -10.08
N VAL A 172 -0.45 -22.17 -8.88
CA VAL A 172 0.16 -21.70 -7.63
C VAL A 172 1.49 -22.45 -7.43
N PRO A 173 2.62 -21.74 -7.22
CA PRO A 173 3.91 -22.38 -6.93
C PRO A 173 3.82 -23.31 -5.71
N ALA A 174 4.63 -24.37 -5.70
CA ALA A 174 4.56 -25.40 -4.63
C ALA A 174 4.93 -24.82 -3.25
N ASP A 175 5.85 -23.88 -3.23
CA ASP A 175 6.36 -23.17 -2.05
C ASP A 175 5.43 -22.05 -1.56
N GLU A 176 4.50 -21.57 -2.40
CA GLU A 176 3.53 -20.56 -1.99
C GLU A 176 2.48 -21.19 -1.06
N LYS A 177 2.45 -20.78 0.20
CA LYS A 177 1.54 -21.26 1.23
C LYS A 177 0.83 -20.12 1.92
N SER A 178 -0.26 -20.43 2.62
CA SER A 178 -0.93 -19.45 3.47
C SER A 178 -0.01 -18.99 4.59
N LYS A 179 0.07 -17.70 4.79
CA LYS A 179 0.82 -17.06 5.86
C LYS A 179 -0.05 -16.00 6.55
N PRO A 180 0.21 -15.66 7.79
CA PRO A 180 -0.39 -14.46 8.39
C PRO A 180 0.01 -13.20 7.59
N THR A 181 -0.87 -12.21 7.53
CA THR A 181 -0.63 -10.95 6.80
C THR A 181 0.70 -10.29 7.20
N TRP A 182 1.04 -10.29 8.49
CA TRP A 182 2.28 -9.70 8.99
C TRP A 182 3.54 -10.35 8.38
N GLN A 183 3.50 -11.65 8.10
CA GLN A 183 4.64 -12.35 7.51
C GLN A 183 4.82 -11.97 6.02
N TYR A 184 3.72 -11.86 5.23
CA TYR A 184 3.80 -11.34 3.88
C TYR A 184 4.43 -9.94 3.82
N LEU A 185 4.12 -9.09 4.82
CA LEU A 185 4.67 -7.75 4.90
C LEU A 185 6.16 -7.74 5.24
N LEU A 186 6.58 -8.55 6.22
CA LEU A 186 8.01 -8.65 6.57
C LEU A 186 8.82 -9.22 5.41
N ASP A 187 8.31 -10.26 4.72
CA ASP A 187 8.95 -10.83 3.53
C ASP A 187 9.10 -9.77 2.42
N ALA A 188 8.07 -8.92 2.22
CA ALA A 188 8.12 -7.83 1.25
C ALA A 188 9.17 -6.77 1.62
N PHE A 189 9.23 -6.38 2.89
CA PHE A 189 10.21 -5.40 3.35
C PHE A 189 11.64 -5.93 3.29
N ASP A 190 11.87 -7.20 3.60
CA ASP A 190 13.18 -7.85 3.46
C ASP A 190 13.63 -7.88 1.99
N GLU A 191 12.72 -8.15 1.05
CA GLU A 191 13.01 -8.09 -0.38
C GLU A 191 13.32 -6.68 -0.85
N MET A 192 12.50 -5.70 -0.45
CA MET A 192 12.66 -4.29 -0.84
C MET A 192 13.93 -3.66 -0.27
N THR A 193 14.32 -3.99 0.95
CA THR A 193 15.55 -3.47 1.58
C THR A 193 16.79 -4.23 1.11
N GLY A 194 16.72 -5.54 1.03
CA GLY A 194 17.83 -6.41 0.69
C GLY A 194 18.08 -6.46 -0.82
N SER A 195 17.28 -7.24 -1.55
CA SER A 195 17.54 -7.50 -2.97
C SER A 195 17.24 -6.30 -3.88
N TRP A 196 16.32 -5.40 -3.51
CA TRP A 196 16.06 -4.19 -4.29
C TRP A 196 16.94 -3.01 -3.87
N GLY A 197 17.47 -3.00 -2.64
CA GLY A 197 18.34 -1.95 -2.14
C GLY A 197 17.65 -0.58 -1.99
N LEU A 198 16.34 -0.55 -1.78
CA LEU A 198 15.62 0.71 -1.65
C LEU A 198 15.95 1.43 -0.33
N PRO A 199 16.01 2.76 -0.33
CA PRO A 199 16.14 3.54 0.90
C PRO A 199 15.00 3.24 1.87
N VAL A 200 15.34 2.89 3.10
CA VAL A 200 14.36 2.58 4.14
C VAL A 200 13.64 3.84 4.59
N ALA A 201 12.32 3.83 4.51
CA ALA A 201 11.45 4.87 5.05
C ALA A 201 10.53 4.29 6.14
N PRO A 202 9.95 5.12 7.03
CA PRO A 202 8.99 4.66 8.02
C PRO A 202 7.81 3.92 7.38
N VAL A 203 7.45 2.77 7.96
CA VAL A 203 6.29 1.98 7.52
C VAL A 203 5.01 2.57 8.11
N VAL A 204 4.03 2.87 7.26
CA VAL A 204 2.69 3.30 7.68
C VAL A 204 1.69 2.20 7.36
N VAL A 205 1.00 1.69 8.38
CA VAL A 205 0.11 0.52 8.22
C VAL A 205 -1.13 0.66 9.11
N ASP A 206 -2.27 0.13 8.63
CA ASP A 206 -3.49 0.00 9.42
C ASP A 206 -3.64 -1.44 9.93
N LEU A 207 -3.54 -1.60 11.24
CA LEU A 207 -3.68 -2.87 11.96
C LEU A 207 -4.88 -2.85 12.92
N SER A 208 -5.82 -1.92 12.76
CA SER A 208 -6.93 -1.74 13.68
C SER A 208 -7.87 -2.96 13.78
N GLY A 209 -7.89 -3.80 12.76
CA GLY A 209 -8.65 -5.06 12.72
C GLY A 209 -7.79 -6.33 12.56
N ASP A 210 -6.46 -6.23 12.66
CA ASP A 210 -5.55 -7.34 12.41
C ASP A 210 -5.05 -7.95 13.73
N PRO A 211 -5.15 -9.28 13.92
CA PRO A 211 -4.58 -9.94 15.10
C PRO A 211 -3.05 -9.97 15.11
N GLY A 212 -2.40 -9.70 13.99
CA GLY A 212 -0.95 -9.71 13.82
C GLY A 212 -0.23 -8.43 14.24
N VAL A 213 -0.85 -7.54 15.04
CA VAL A 213 -0.25 -6.27 15.48
C VAL A 213 1.13 -6.49 16.09
N PHE A 214 1.24 -7.30 17.14
CA PHE A 214 2.50 -7.46 17.87
C PHE A 214 3.58 -8.18 17.07
N PRO A 215 3.28 -9.29 16.34
CA PRO A 215 4.25 -9.92 15.46
C PRO A 215 4.83 -8.98 14.41
N LEU A 216 3.99 -8.14 13.78
CA LEU A 216 4.48 -7.17 12.80
C LEU A 216 5.37 -6.11 13.44
N LEU A 217 4.91 -5.47 14.53
CA LEU A 217 5.70 -4.42 15.19
C LEU A 217 7.03 -4.96 15.71
N GLY A 218 7.03 -6.15 16.32
CA GLY A 218 8.26 -6.82 16.74
C GLY A 218 9.21 -7.11 15.59
N GLY A 219 8.68 -7.65 14.48
CA GLY A 219 9.47 -7.94 13.29
C GLY A 219 10.04 -6.68 12.61
N LEU A 220 9.34 -5.55 12.64
CA LEU A 220 9.86 -4.26 12.16
C LEU A 220 10.98 -3.75 13.08
N GLU A 221 10.81 -3.84 14.39
CA GLU A 221 11.82 -3.42 15.37
C GLU A 221 13.10 -4.26 15.30
N GLU A 222 12.98 -5.58 15.09
CA GLU A 222 14.13 -6.48 14.86
C GLU A 222 14.94 -6.11 13.61
N ARG A 223 14.30 -5.49 12.62
CA ARG A 223 14.93 -4.98 11.38
C ARG A 223 15.40 -3.53 11.50
N GLY A 224 15.26 -2.91 12.67
CA GLY A 224 15.56 -1.49 12.86
C GLY A 224 14.63 -0.54 12.07
N MET A 225 13.49 -1.04 11.60
CA MET A 225 12.56 -0.25 10.82
C MET A 225 11.68 0.62 11.71
N ARG A 226 11.50 1.86 11.30
CA ARG A 226 10.57 2.80 11.96
C ARG A 226 9.18 2.62 11.40
N TYR A 227 8.16 2.90 12.22
CA TYR A 227 6.77 2.73 11.80
C TYR A 227 5.82 3.71 12.47
N LEU A 228 4.66 3.90 11.83
CA LEU A 228 3.44 4.48 12.38
C LEU A 228 2.29 3.52 12.06
N ALA A 229 1.83 2.77 13.06
CA ALA A 229 0.80 1.74 12.89
C ALA A 229 -0.52 2.16 13.55
N GLN A 230 -1.60 2.23 12.77
CA GLN A 230 -2.93 2.42 13.32
C GLN A 230 -3.36 1.15 14.04
N VAL A 231 -3.92 1.29 15.25
CA VAL A 231 -4.35 0.18 16.08
C VAL A 231 -5.75 0.42 16.65
N SER A 232 -6.38 -0.64 17.16
CA SER A 232 -7.64 -0.51 17.87
C SER A 232 -7.47 0.15 19.23
N THR A 233 -8.48 0.90 19.68
CA THR A 233 -8.53 1.40 21.06
C THR A 233 -8.59 0.28 22.10
N SER A 234 -9.02 -0.93 21.69
CA SER A 234 -9.03 -2.15 22.51
C SER A 234 -7.70 -2.88 22.56
N THR A 235 -6.72 -2.50 21.72
CA THR A 235 -5.40 -3.14 21.71
C THR A 235 -4.76 -3.09 23.10
N PRO A 236 -4.37 -4.23 23.70
CA PRO A 236 -3.76 -4.27 25.03
C PRO A 236 -2.36 -3.66 24.99
N VAL A 237 -2.03 -2.91 26.02
CA VAL A 237 -0.69 -2.30 26.20
C VAL A 237 -0.28 -2.31 27.66
N LEU A 238 1.00 -2.45 27.89
CA LEU A 238 1.59 -2.31 29.21
C LEU A 238 2.14 -0.87 29.34
N PRO A 239 1.71 -0.08 30.33
CA PRO A 239 2.22 1.27 30.50
C PRO A 239 3.64 1.28 31.07
N VAL A 240 4.41 2.32 30.68
CA VAL A 240 5.73 2.62 31.27
C VAL A 240 5.57 3.05 32.71
N ASN A 241 6.41 2.47 33.58
CA ASN A 241 6.73 2.99 34.92
C ASN A 241 5.57 3.59 35.72
N LEU A 242 4.60 2.76 36.08
CA LEU A 242 3.77 3.02 37.24
C LEU A 242 4.38 2.26 38.42
N VAL A 243 5.38 2.86 39.07
CA VAL A 243 5.89 2.36 40.34
C VAL A 243 4.72 2.27 41.32
N GLY A 244 4.37 1.06 41.76
CA GLY A 244 3.27 0.84 42.69
C GLY A 244 1.89 0.58 42.08
N ALA A 245 1.69 0.70 40.76
CA ALA A 245 0.46 0.22 40.13
C ALA A 245 0.60 -1.27 39.79
N GLN A 246 -0.36 -2.08 40.22
CA GLN A 246 -0.45 -3.47 39.79
C GLN A 246 -0.36 -3.54 38.27
N ASN A 247 0.46 -4.48 37.76
CA ASN A 247 0.68 -4.75 36.35
C ASN A 247 -0.61 -5.26 35.65
N GLN A 248 -1.67 -4.47 35.65
CA GLN A 248 -2.89 -4.80 34.93
C GLN A 248 -2.70 -4.31 33.47
N PRO A 249 -2.91 -5.18 32.49
CA PRO A 249 -2.91 -4.76 31.10
C PRO A 249 -3.96 -3.65 30.91
N ARG A 250 -3.53 -2.54 30.32
CA ARG A 250 -4.41 -1.45 29.91
C ARG A 250 -4.58 -1.47 28.40
N THR A 251 -5.69 -0.96 27.92
CA THR A 251 -5.91 -0.76 26.49
C THR A 251 -5.33 0.58 26.04
N VAL A 252 -5.00 0.68 24.74
CA VAL A 252 -4.58 1.93 24.11
C VAL A 252 -5.60 3.04 24.37
N GLY A 253 -6.89 2.73 24.28
CA GLY A 253 -7.97 3.70 24.55
C GLY A 253 -7.96 4.27 25.97
N GLN A 254 -7.67 3.45 26.97
CA GLN A 254 -7.57 3.92 28.36
C GLN A 254 -6.37 4.85 28.57
N LEU A 255 -5.23 4.55 27.95
CA LEU A 255 -4.05 5.39 28.03
C LEU A 255 -4.27 6.74 27.35
N VAL A 256 -4.85 6.71 26.15
CA VAL A 256 -5.20 7.90 25.39
C VAL A 256 -6.18 8.77 26.16
N ALA A 257 -7.21 8.20 26.78
CA ALA A 257 -8.17 8.94 27.62
C ALA A 257 -7.49 9.57 28.83
N ALA A 258 -6.54 8.88 29.47
CA ALA A 258 -5.77 9.40 30.58
C ALA A 258 -4.85 10.56 30.18
N ALA A 259 -4.17 10.44 29.02
CA ALA A 259 -3.31 11.48 28.48
C ALA A 259 -4.10 12.72 28.04
N ALA A 260 -5.27 12.52 27.40
CA ALA A 260 -6.15 13.61 26.93
C ALA A 260 -6.64 14.53 28.07
N ARG A 261 -6.76 14.01 29.29
CA ARG A 261 -7.10 14.84 30.47
C ARG A 261 -5.99 15.80 30.90
N ARG A 262 -4.73 15.53 30.45
CA ARG A 262 -3.56 16.40 30.78
C ARG A 262 -3.37 17.53 29.78
N GLY A 263 -3.98 17.40 28.61
CA GLY A 263 -3.92 18.40 27.55
C GLY A 263 -3.89 17.78 26.17
N ARG A 264 -4.23 18.58 25.18
CA ARG A 264 -4.19 18.24 23.75
C ARG A 264 -3.41 19.31 23.02
N THR A 265 -2.80 18.93 21.91
CA THR A 265 -2.13 19.86 21.00
C THR A 265 -2.97 20.00 19.75
N THR A 266 -3.40 21.22 19.45
CA THR A 266 -4.19 21.51 18.25
C THR A 266 -3.23 21.75 17.08
N LEU A 267 -3.46 21.07 15.96
CA LEU A 267 -2.75 21.30 14.70
C LEU A 267 -3.75 21.54 13.58
N SER A 268 -3.38 22.47 12.70
CA SER A 268 -4.11 22.74 11.46
C SER A 268 -3.21 22.46 10.27
N TRP A 269 -3.79 21.90 9.20
CA TRP A 269 -3.12 21.68 7.94
C TRP A 269 -4.09 21.88 6.78
N ARG A 270 -3.56 22.11 5.60
CA ARG A 270 -4.35 22.17 4.39
C ARG A 270 -4.48 20.75 3.81
N ASP A 271 -5.70 20.32 3.58
CA ASP A 271 -5.99 19.08 2.85
C ASP A 271 -5.71 19.35 1.36
N GLU A 272 -4.74 18.64 0.79
CA GLU A 272 -4.30 18.86 -0.60
C GLU A 272 -5.37 18.51 -1.63
N ARG A 273 -6.23 17.54 -1.31
CA ARG A 273 -7.31 17.11 -2.19
C ARG A 273 -8.47 18.10 -2.25
N THR A 274 -8.80 18.72 -1.13
CA THR A 274 -9.96 19.61 -1.02
C THR A 274 -9.56 21.09 -0.95
N GLY A 275 -8.30 21.40 -0.68
CA GLY A 275 -7.82 22.74 -0.39
C GLY A 275 -8.31 23.31 0.95
N ALA A 276 -9.13 22.57 1.68
CA ALA A 276 -9.70 23.01 2.95
C ALA A 276 -8.67 22.96 4.09
N VAL A 277 -8.79 23.90 5.02
CA VAL A 277 -8.01 23.83 6.27
C VAL A 277 -8.73 22.87 7.22
N THR A 278 -8.04 21.79 7.58
CA THR A 278 -8.49 20.82 8.56
C THR A 278 -7.78 21.07 9.88
N THR A 279 -8.51 20.98 10.98
CA THR A 279 -7.97 21.13 12.33
C THR A 279 -8.37 19.93 13.17
N SER A 280 -7.40 19.37 13.88
CA SER A 280 -7.62 18.29 14.85
C SER A 280 -6.78 18.51 16.10
N ASP A 281 -7.27 17.97 17.21
CA ASP A 281 -6.53 17.85 18.46
C ASP A 281 -5.77 16.53 18.50
N PHE A 282 -4.58 16.56 19.02
CA PHE A 282 -3.72 15.38 19.15
C PHE A 282 -3.27 15.19 20.60
N VAL A 283 -3.11 13.92 20.96
CA VAL A 283 -2.51 13.49 22.22
C VAL A 283 -1.40 12.51 21.93
N VAL A 284 -0.27 12.70 22.61
CA VAL A 284 0.83 11.75 22.58
C VAL A 284 1.03 11.16 23.98
N ALA A 285 1.14 9.84 24.06
CA ALA A 285 1.48 9.12 25.30
C ALA A 285 2.64 8.16 25.02
N THR A 286 3.57 8.04 25.97
CA THR A 286 4.71 7.14 25.85
C THR A 286 4.39 5.81 26.52
N LEU A 287 4.77 4.73 25.84
CA LEU A 287 4.74 3.35 26.32
C LEU A 287 6.14 2.79 26.33
N SER A 288 6.51 2.06 27.35
CA SER A 288 7.70 1.21 27.33
C SER A 288 7.36 -0.18 27.81
N GLY A 289 8.11 -1.16 27.38
CA GLY A 289 7.92 -2.52 27.82
C GLY A 289 9.25 -3.29 27.73
N HIS A 290 9.28 -4.40 28.43
CA HIS A 290 10.31 -5.40 28.25
C HIS A 290 9.75 -6.49 27.33
N ALA A 291 10.56 -7.06 26.47
CA ALA A 291 10.15 -8.21 25.68
C ALA A 291 9.73 -9.33 26.65
N GLY A 292 8.44 -9.69 26.64
CA GLY A 292 7.81 -10.56 27.62
C GLY A 292 8.22 -12.04 27.55
N ASP A 293 9.27 -12.39 26.80
CA ASP A 293 9.79 -13.75 26.64
C ASP A 293 10.91 -14.11 27.63
N GLY A 294 11.19 -13.24 28.61
CA GLY A 294 12.15 -13.50 29.67
C GLY A 294 13.59 -13.74 29.21
N ARG A 295 13.93 -13.50 27.95
CA ARG A 295 15.28 -13.68 27.43
C ARG A 295 16.19 -12.53 27.88
N PRO A 296 17.30 -12.82 28.59
CA PRO A 296 18.28 -11.80 28.96
C PRO A 296 18.92 -11.19 27.71
N GLY A 297 18.95 -9.86 27.64
CA GLY A 297 19.71 -9.13 26.62
C GLY A 297 18.89 -8.38 25.57
N LYS A 298 17.56 -8.49 25.54
CA LYS A 298 16.73 -7.59 24.71
C LYS A 298 16.56 -6.24 25.41
N LEU A 299 16.97 -5.17 24.71
CA LEU A 299 16.75 -3.80 25.17
C LEU A 299 15.26 -3.52 25.35
N PRO A 300 14.86 -2.74 26.37
CA PRO A 300 13.49 -2.31 26.51
C PRO A 300 13.08 -1.51 25.28
N TRP A 301 11.93 -1.83 24.71
CA TRP A 301 11.37 -1.05 23.62
C TRP A 301 10.60 0.15 24.17
N VAL A 302 10.67 1.27 23.45
CA VAL A 302 9.87 2.45 23.71
C VAL A 302 8.99 2.70 22.50
N ARG A 303 7.71 2.81 22.74
CA ARG A 303 6.72 3.17 21.73
C ARG A 303 5.94 4.39 22.21
N HIS A 304 5.43 5.15 21.26
CA HIS A 304 4.54 6.25 21.54
C HIS A 304 3.17 5.93 20.96
N VAL A 305 2.13 6.43 21.62
CA VAL A 305 0.76 6.38 21.11
C VAL A 305 0.36 7.79 20.74
N LEU A 306 -0.12 7.96 19.52
CA LEU A 306 -0.70 9.19 18.98
C LEU A 306 -2.19 8.96 18.79
N ALA A 307 -3.02 9.85 19.27
CA ALA A 307 -4.46 9.81 19.02
C ALA A 307 -4.94 11.16 18.45
N GLU A 308 -5.86 11.09 17.49
CA GLU A 308 -6.41 12.23 16.78
C GLU A 308 -7.89 12.42 17.09
N TRP A 309 -8.27 13.63 17.47
CA TRP A 309 -9.66 14.07 17.59
C TRP A 309 -9.96 15.17 16.56
N PRO A 310 -10.80 14.91 15.56
CA PRO A 310 -11.34 15.98 14.74
C PRO A 310 -12.12 16.97 15.59
N ALA A 311 -12.13 18.23 15.18
CA ALA A 311 -12.84 19.30 15.91
C ALA A 311 -14.29 18.90 16.23
N GLY A 312 -14.70 19.07 17.49
CA GLY A 312 -16.05 18.79 17.96
C GLY A 312 -16.39 17.31 18.21
N GLN A 313 -15.46 16.38 18.02
CA GLN A 313 -15.71 14.96 18.29
C GLN A 313 -15.33 14.56 19.72
N ALA A 314 -16.21 13.78 20.37
CA ALA A 314 -15.98 13.28 21.73
C ALA A 314 -14.99 12.10 21.79
N ARG A 315 -14.84 11.34 20.69
CA ARG A 315 -13.96 10.17 20.59
C ARG A 315 -12.85 10.39 19.57
N PRO A 316 -11.68 9.77 19.78
CA PRO A 316 -10.63 9.84 18.78
C PRO A 316 -11.09 9.14 17.47
N ARG A 317 -10.75 9.73 16.35
CA ARG A 317 -10.98 9.16 15.01
C ARG A 317 -10.06 7.99 14.74
N ALA A 318 -8.81 8.14 15.14
CA ALA A 318 -7.76 7.14 14.94
C ALA A 318 -6.77 7.16 16.10
N VAL A 319 -6.22 5.98 16.37
CA VAL A 319 -5.17 5.80 17.37
C VAL A 319 -4.01 5.05 16.71
N TRP A 320 -2.81 5.55 16.91
CA TRP A 320 -1.60 5.06 16.29
C TRP A 320 -0.56 4.70 17.33
N THR A 321 0.26 3.69 17.04
CA THR A 321 1.47 3.39 17.80
C THR A 321 2.69 3.57 16.90
N THR A 322 3.80 4.04 17.48
CA THR A 322 5.03 4.33 16.74
C THR A 322 6.27 4.13 17.61
N ASN A 323 7.40 3.74 16.99
CA ASN A 323 8.73 3.74 17.59
C ASN A 323 9.58 4.97 17.21
N LEU A 324 8.97 5.97 16.57
CA LEU A 324 9.58 7.25 16.21
C LEU A 324 9.67 8.17 17.44
N GLY A 325 10.63 7.90 18.33
CA GLY A 325 10.72 8.58 19.62
C GLY A 325 11.11 10.05 19.57
N ALA A 326 11.88 10.45 18.58
CA ALA A 326 12.32 11.84 18.37
C ALA A 326 11.48 12.62 17.37
N ALA A 327 10.47 11.98 16.75
CA ALA A 327 9.63 12.63 15.76
C ALA A 327 8.71 13.66 16.43
N GLY A 328 8.71 14.88 15.86
CA GLY A 328 7.73 15.89 16.22
C GLY A 328 6.32 15.48 15.80
N ILE A 329 5.31 15.98 16.51
CA ILE A 329 3.91 15.69 16.21
C ILE A 329 3.53 16.04 14.75
N ARG A 330 4.14 17.06 14.16
CA ARG A 330 3.94 17.46 12.75
C ARG A 330 4.45 16.40 11.78
N GLU A 331 5.58 15.76 12.09
CA GLU A 331 6.14 14.67 11.29
C GLU A 331 5.21 13.44 11.33
N LEU A 332 4.71 13.09 12.53
CA LEU A 332 3.76 11.99 12.68
C LEU A 332 2.45 12.25 11.92
N VAL A 333 1.93 13.48 11.95
CA VAL A 333 0.76 13.89 11.16
C VAL A 333 1.05 13.81 9.66
N GLY A 334 2.24 14.18 9.22
CA GLY A 334 2.69 13.99 7.82
C GLY A 334 2.65 12.53 7.38
N LEU A 335 3.11 11.61 8.24
CA LEU A 335 3.03 10.17 7.97
C LEU A 335 1.58 9.64 7.95
N MET A 336 0.71 10.14 8.83
CA MET A 336 -0.73 9.80 8.79
C MET A 336 -1.34 10.21 7.44
N ARG A 337 -0.98 11.38 6.91
CA ARG A 337 -1.46 11.86 5.61
C ARG A 337 -0.96 11.01 4.44
N ALA A 338 0.25 10.47 4.51
CA ALA A 338 0.76 9.53 3.51
C ALA A 338 -0.16 8.30 3.34
N ARG A 339 -0.79 7.84 4.45
CA ARG A 339 -1.83 6.80 4.39
C ARG A 339 -3.04 7.22 3.57
N ASP A 340 -3.54 8.43 3.79
CA ASP A 340 -4.73 8.93 3.10
C ASP A 340 -4.43 9.16 1.60
N GLN A 341 -3.21 9.59 1.27
CA GLN A 341 -2.73 9.66 -0.12
C GLN A 341 -2.72 8.27 -0.78
N ALA A 342 -2.16 7.26 -0.14
CA ALA A 342 -2.14 5.90 -0.67
C ALA A 342 -3.56 5.33 -0.84
N GLU A 343 -4.50 5.63 0.07
CA GLU A 343 -5.91 5.25 -0.07
C GLU A 343 -6.53 5.87 -1.33
N ALA A 344 -6.31 7.15 -1.56
CA ALA A 344 -6.78 7.82 -2.77
C ALA A 344 -6.20 7.17 -4.03
N GLN A 345 -4.94 6.70 -4.00
CA GLN A 345 -4.37 5.97 -5.14
C GLN A 345 -5.00 4.59 -5.33
N VAL A 346 -5.41 3.88 -4.29
CA VAL A 346 -6.16 2.61 -4.44
C VAL A 346 -7.48 2.84 -5.18
N VAL A 347 -8.17 3.93 -4.89
CA VAL A 347 -9.39 4.32 -5.62
C VAL A 347 -9.06 4.58 -7.10
N ARG A 348 -8.05 5.41 -7.38
CA ARG A 348 -7.62 5.70 -8.76
C ARG A 348 -7.17 4.45 -9.52
N LEU A 349 -6.38 3.59 -8.89
CA LEU A 349 -5.97 2.31 -9.48
C LEU A 349 -7.17 1.45 -9.90
N THR A 350 -8.24 1.49 -9.10
CA THR A 350 -9.45 0.71 -9.36
C THR A 350 -10.29 1.34 -10.50
N GLU A 351 -10.50 2.64 -10.46
CA GLU A 351 -11.41 3.36 -11.37
C GLU A 351 -10.75 3.71 -12.69
N GLU A 352 -9.50 4.19 -12.67
CA GLU A 352 -8.81 4.67 -13.86
C GLU A 352 -7.94 3.60 -14.53
N PHE A 353 -7.21 2.78 -13.74
CA PHE A 353 -6.23 1.83 -14.27
C PHE A 353 -6.70 0.37 -14.27
N GLY A 354 -7.92 0.11 -13.80
CA GLY A 354 -8.53 -1.21 -13.88
C GLY A 354 -7.90 -2.28 -12.97
N LEU A 355 -7.41 -1.92 -11.78
CA LEU A 355 -6.80 -2.84 -10.82
C LEU A 355 -7.66 -4.10 -10.56
N ARG A 356 -8.98 -3.96 -10.57
CA ARG A 356 -9.94 -5.06 -10.35
C ARG A 356 -10.44 -5.71 -11.64
N HIS A 357 -9.93 -5.31 -12.80
CA HIS A 357 -10.42 -5.79 -14.11
C HIS A 357 -9.73 -7.05 -14.61
N PHE A 358 -8.85 -7.65 -13.83
CA PHE A 358 -8.20 -8.91 -14.19
C PHE A 358 -9.22 -10.05 -14.30
N GLU A 359 -9.32 -10.63 -15.50
CA GLU A 359 -10.24 -11.70 -15.86
C GLU A 359 -9.59 -13.10 -15.80
N GLY A 360 -8.25 -13.14 -15.69
CA GLY A 360 -7.49 -14.39 -15.56
C GLY A 360 -7.70 -15.07 -14.21
N ARG A 361 -7.25 -16.32 -14.12
CA ARG A 361 -7.42 -17.16 -12.93
C ARG A 361 -6.11 -17.57 -12.27
N SER A 362 -4.98 -17.43 -12.97
CA SER A 362 -3.68 -17.94 -12.52
C SER A 362 -3.01 -17.02 -11.51
N PHE A 363 -2.17 -17.60 -10.65
CA PHE A 363 -1.32 -16.88 -9.71
C PHE A 363 -0.39 -15.90 -10.44
N GLN A 364 0.32 -16.40 -11.44
CA GLN A 364 1.23 -15.61 -12.23
C GLN A 364 0.52 -14.45 -12.95
N GLY A 365 -0.62 -14.71 -13.58
CA GLY A 365 -1.39 -13.68 -14.30
C GLY A 365 -1.90 -12.58 -13.36
N TRP A 366 -2.26 -12.91 -12.13
CA TRP A 366 -2.64 -11.92 -11.13
C TRP A 366 -1.45 -10.98 -10.80
N HIS A 367 -0.26 -11.54 -10.58
CA HIS A 367 0.95 -10.77 -10.32
C HIS A 367 1.38 -9.93 -11.52
N HIS A 368 1.26 -10.47 -12.73
CA HIS A 368 1.51 -9.74 -13.96
C HIS A 368 0.59 -8.53 -14.11
N HIS A 369 -0.72 -8.75 -13.97
CA HIS A 369 -1.71 -7.67 -14.08
C HIS A 369 -1.45 -6.56 -13.07
N THR A 370 -1.29 -6.88 -11.79
CA THR A 370 -1.05 -5.87 -10.76
C THR A 370 0.26 -5.12 -10.97
N THR A 371 1.30 -5.77 -11.49
CA THR A 371 2.56 -5.13 -11.87
C THR A 371 2.38 -4.14 -13.02
N LEU A 372 1.66 -4.54 -14.09
CA LEU A 372 1.39 -3.68 -15.24
C LEU A 372 0.47 -2.51 -14.88
N VAL A 373 -0.49 -2.71 -13.96
CA VAL A 373 -1.31 -1.61 -13.40
C VAL A 373 -0.45 -0.63 -12.61
N SER A 374 0.48 -1.14 -11.78
CA SER A 374 1.44 -0.27 -11.09
C SER A 374 2.34 0.50 -12.05
N ALA A 375 2.77 -0.13 -13.15
CA ALA A 375 3.55 0.53 -14.20
C ALA A 375 2.77 1.67 -14.88
N ALA A 376 1.50 1.44 -15.22
CA ALA A 376 0.64 2.48 -15.80
C ALA A 376 0.46 3.67 -14.85
N HIS A 377 0.23 3.39 -13.57
CA HIS A 377 0.11 4.41 -12.53
C HIS A 377 1.43 5.16 -12.32
N GLY A 378 2.57 4.43 -12.27
CA GLY A 378 3.91 5.00 -12.11
C GLY A 378 4.24 5.96 -13.24
N TYR A 379 3.94 5.61 -14.49
CA TYR A 379 4.10 6.52 -15.63
C TYR A 379 3.36 7.85 -15.42
N ARG A 380 2.06 7.79 -15.04
CA ARG A 380 1.27 9.01 -14.78
C ARG A 380 1.86 9.86 -13.64
N LEU A 381 2.32 9.22 -12.59
CA LEU A 381 2.95 9.93 -11.46
C LEU A 381 4.26 10.60 -11.91
N LEU A 382 5.16 9.87 -12.56
CA LEU A 382 6.45 10.39 -13.00
C LEU A 382 6.28 11.58 -13.96
N ARG A 383 5.34 11.48 -14.90
CA ARG A 383 4.98 12.59 -15.80
C ARG A 383 4.45 13.80 -15.06
N ALA A 384 3.59 13.60 -14.05
CA ALA A 384 3.09 14.72 -13.25
C ALA A 384 4.24 15.44 -12.50
N LEU A 385 5.19 14.68 -11.95
CA LEU A 385 6.37 15.23 -11.27
C LEU A 385 7.28 16.02 -12.21
N GLU A 386 7.45 15.58 -13.46
CA GLU A 386 8.22 16.33 -14.47
C GLU A 386 7.55 17.65 -14.87
N HIS A 387 6.21 17.68 -14.97
CA HIS A 387 5.45 18.87 -15.35
C HIS A 387 5.35 19.91 -14.25
N GLU A 388 5.31 19.49 -12.98
CA GLU A 388 5.27 20.42 -11.85
C GLU A 388 6.60 21.15 -11.64
N GLY A 389 7.65 20.83 -12.39
CA GLY A 389 9.00 21.36 -12.34
C GLY A 389 9.45 21.61 -10.91
N TYR A 390 10.45 20.92 -10.42
CA TYR A 390 11.00 21.14 -9.08
C TYR A 390 11.19 22.63 -8.84
N PRO A 391 10.38 23.32 -8.02
CA PRO A 391 10.75 24.62 -7.54
C PRO A 391 11.81 24.39 -6.48
N GLU A 392 13.10 24.55 -6.82
CA GLU A 392 14.22 24.59 -5.87
C GLU A 392 13.97 25.61 -4.73
N GLU A 393 13.07 26.57 -4.94
CA GLU A 393 12.70 27.59 -3.96
C GLU A 393 11.82 27.13 -2.78
N ARG A 394 11.16 25.97 -2.83
CA ARG A 394 10.35 25.49 -1.68
C ARG A 394 11.15 24.83 -0.56
N LEU A 395 12.42 24.50 -0.80
CA LEU A 395 13.29 23.87 0.20
C LEU A 395 13.89 24.86 1.21
N LEU A 396 13.76 26.17 1.00
CA LEU A 396 14.43 27.20 1.82
C LEU A 396 13.51 28.09 2.64
N ARG A 397 12.22 27.80 2.75
CA ARG A 397 11.39 28.56 3.72
C ARG A 397 11.31 27.80 5.04
N PRO A 398 12.05 28.23 6.08
CA PRO A 398 11.75 27.83 7.44
C PRO A 398 10.35 28.38 7.73
N TYR A 399 9.46 27.49 8.16
CA TYR A 399 8.14 27.90 8.61
C TYR A 399 8.28 28.77 9.86
N ALA A 400 7.98 30.06 9.72
CA ALA A 400 7.80 31.00 10.82
C ALA A 400 6.53 30.66 11.60
#